data_27a1769140f8d7c30cfbcd546182373a
#
_entry.id   27a1769140f8d7c30cfbcd546182373a
#
_cell.length_a   1.000
_cell.length_b   1.000
_cell.length_c   1.000
_cell.angle_alpha   90.00
_cell.angle_beta   90.00
_cell.angle_gamma   90.00
#
_symmetry.space_group_name_H-M   'P 1'
#
loop_
_entity.id
_entity.type
_entity.pdbx_description
1 polymer ?
#
loop_
_entity_poly.entity_id
_entity_poly.type
_entity_poly.pdbx_seq_one_letter_code
_entity_poly.pdbx_strand_id
1 'polypeptide(L)'
;MLNRKFLLFGGIFLAAGLVLGQTPQAPSNAEMAKKLETTCTGYCHGPTLIAQQRLDRNGWTREIDKMIRWGAGVAPADKDLLINYLARTFSVTRPLPNSFKAVPAGKGSDVFQTYCLACHDDRLVTSRRLDKAGWTRQVDDMIKLGAFVPSARKDELIDYLTTNWGR
;
A
#
# COMPACT_ATOMS: atom_id res chain seq x y z
N MET A 1 11.20 74.04 51.34
CA MET A 1 10.49 73.75 50.07
C MET A 1 11.38 72.85 49.25
N LEU A 2 11.09 71.52 49.24
CA LEU A 2 11.94 70.50 48.70
C LEU A 2 11.38 69.97 47.38
N ASN A 3 12.09 70.22 46.28
CA ASN A 3 11.67 69.88 44.92
C ASN A 3 12.29 68.50 44.58
N ARG A 4 11.50 67.41 44.65
CA ARG A 4 11.88 66.08 44.22
C ARG A 4 11.59 65.86 42.75
N LYS A 5 12.63 65.83 41.92
CA LYS A 5 12.57 65.42 40.53
C LYS A 5 12.57 63.88 40.48
N PHE A 6 11.47 63.24 40.07
CA PHE A 6 11.39 61.84 39.71
C PHE A 6 11.98 61.61 38.32
N LEU A 7 13.09 60.90 38.23
CA LEU A 7 13.65 60.36 37.01
C LEU A 7 12.96 59.02 36.72
N LEU A 8 12.12 59.00 35.67
CA LEU A 8 11.57 57.76 35.12
C LEU A 8 12.61 57.13 34.19
N PHE A 9 13.23 56.04 34.66
CA PHE A 9 14.00 55.15 33.80
C PHE A 9 13.03 54.20 33.03
N GLY A 10 12.84 54.50 31.75
CA GLY A 10 12.12 53.65 30.83
C GLY A 10 12.99 52.45 30.45
N GLY A 11 12.75 51.29 31.04
CA GLY A 11 13.38 50.05 30.65
C GLY A 11 12.78 49.53 29.35
N ILE A 12 13.57 49.53 28.29
CA ILE A 12 13.20 48.85 27.02
C ILE A 12 13.41 47.37 27.21
N PHE A 13 12.32 46.64 27.39
CA PHE A 13 12.34 45.16 27.34
C PHE A 13 12.42 44.72 25.87
N LEU A 14 13.59 44.31 25.41
CA LEU A 14 13.77 43.57 24.17
C LEU A 14 13.23 42.13 24.40
N ALA A 15 12.01 41.90 23.95
CA ALA A 15 11.47 40.54 23.88
C ALA A 15 12.16 39.82 22.71
N ALA A 16 13.21 39.04 23.06
CA ALA A 16 13.78 38.09 22.11
C ALA A 16 12.75 36.95 21.86
N GLY A 17 12.00 37.09 20.75
CA GLY A 17 11.10 36.04 20.29
C GLY A 17 11.91 34.78 19.92
N LEU A 18 11.83 33.74 20.73
CA LEU A 18 12.28 32.41 20.35
C LEU A 18 11.40 31.97 19.16
N VAL A 19 11.94 32.00 17.96
CA VAL A 19 11.40 31.28 16.81
C VAL A 19 11.66 29.80 17.05
N LEU A 20 10.71 29.12 17.70
CA LEU A 20 10.70 27.68 17.78
C LEU A 20 10.50 27.17 16.35
N GLY A 21 11.59 26.70 15.74
CA GLY A 21 11.56 26.04 14.45
C GLY A 21 10.57 24.86 14.52
N GLN A 22 9.41 24.99 13.85
CA GLN A 22 8.47 23.88 13.72
C GLN A 22 9.14 22.81 12.89
N THR A 23 9.46 21.68 13.51
CA THR A 23 9.86 20.48 12.76
C THR A 23 8.71 20.11 11.82
N PRO A 24 8.99 19.85 10.53
CA PRO A 24 7.95 19.44 9.59
C PRO A 24 7.17 18.26 10.15
N GLN A 25 5.92 18.45 10.46
CA GLN A 25 5.05 17.40 10.97
C GLN A 25 4.80 16.39 9.84
N ALA A 26 4.94 15.09 10.15
CA ALA A 26 4.62 14.04 9.18
C ALA A 26 3.15 14.17 8.71
N PRO A 27 2.87 14.01 7.41
CA PRO A 27 1.52 14.19 6.87
C PRO A 27 0.53 13.23 7.54
N SER A 28 -0.68 13.70 7.77
CA SER A 28 -1.77 12.92 8.35
C SER A 28 -2.21 11.77 7.42
N ASN A 29 -2.88 10.77 7.98
CA ASN A 29 -3.45 9.68 7.18
C ASN A 29 -4.48 10.19 6.14
N ALA A 30 -5.22 11.26 6.44
CA ALA A 30 -6.18 11.84 5.50
C ALA A 30 -5.47 12.52 4.32
N GLU A 31 -4.39 13.24 4.56
CA GLU A 31 -3.57 13.84 3.50
C GLU A 31 -2.93 12.77 2.61
N MET A 32 -2.44 11.68 3.20
CA MET A 32 -1.86 10.57 2.45
C MET A 32 -2.93 9.80 1.64
N ALA A 33 -4.13 9.62 2.18
CA ALA A 33 -5.25 9.03 1.46
C ALA A 33 -5.65 9.87 0.25
N LYS A 34 -5.75 11.20 0.42
CA LYS A 34 -6.03 12.12 -0.68
C LYS A 34 -4.92 12.13 -1.74
N LYS A 35 -3.66 12.10 -1.30
CA LYS A 35 -2.51 12.00 -2.22
C LYS A 35 -2.55 10.70 -3.02
N LEU A 36 -2.87 9.58 -2.40
CA LEU A 36 -3.07 8.30 -3.08
C LEU A 36 -4.19 8.38 -4.12
N GLU A 37 -5.31 9.02 -3.78
CA GLU A 37 -6.44 9.24 -4.69
C GLU A 37 -6.00 10.03 -5.92
N THR A 38 -5.38 11.17 -5.74
CA THR A 38 -5.00 12.07 -6.85
C THR A 38 -3.83 11.54 -7.68
N THR A 39 -2.95 10.72 -7.13
CA THR A 39 -1.77 10.22 -7.83
C THR A 39 -2.00 8.86 -8.50
N CYS A 40 -2.80 8.00 -7.88
CA CYS A 40 -2.93 6.59 -8.30
C CYS A 40 -4.33 6.24 -8.75
N THR A 41 -5.37 6.50 -7.93
CA THR A 41 -6.69 5.91 -8.14
C THR A 41 -7.63 6.79 -8.96
N GLY A 42 -7.29 8.05 -9.17
CA GLY A 42 -8.10 8.97 -9.97
C GLY A 42 -7.87 8.86 -11.49
N TYR A 43 -6.73 8.32 -11.93
CA TYR A 43 -6.33 8.34 -13.33
C TYR A 43 -6.11 6.95 -13.95
N CYS A 44 -5.52 6.00 -13.24
CA CYS A 44 -5.05 4.74 -13.82
C CYS A 44 -5.90 3.54 -13.42
N HIS A 45 -6.37 3.47 -12.19
CA HIS A 45 -7.18 2.35 -11.67
C HIS A 45 -8.00 2.79 -10.45
N GLY A 46 -9.02 2.01 -10.09
CA GLY A 46 -9.85 2.30 -8.92
C GLY A 46 -9.15 1.95 -7.60
N PRO A 47 -9.65 2.49 -6.47
CA PRO A 47 -9.09 2.24 -5.14
C PRO A 47 -9.18 0.77 -4.71
N THR A 48 -10.11 0.02 -5.28
CA THR A 48 -10.33 -1.40 -4.98
C THR A 48 -9.08 -2.23 -5.25
N LEU A 49 -8.32 -1.93 -6.30
CA LEU A 49 -7.09 -2.66 -6.63
C LEU A 49 -6.05 -2.57 -5.52
N ILE A 50 -5.92 -1.41 -4.88
CA ILE A 50 -5.02 -1.20 -3.74
C ILE A 50 -5.59 -1.86 -2.49
N ALA A 51 -6.89 -1.67 -2.23
CA ALA A 51 -7.56 -2.20 -1.03
C ALA A 51 -7.57 -3.74 -0.96
N GLN A 52 -7.41 -4.42 -2.08
CA GLN A 52 -7.32 -5.87 -2.18
C GLN A 52 -5.94 -6.44 -1.80
N GLN A 53 -4.92 -5.61 -1.69
CA GLN A 53 -3.56 -6.06 -1.47
C GLN A 53 -3.18 -5.96 0.01
N ARG A 54 -2.31 -6.88 0.45
CA ARG A 54 -1.70 -6.91 1.77
C ARG A 54 -0.22 -7.20 1.58
N LEU A 55 0.57 -6.14 1.66
CA LEU A 55 2.02 -6.23 1.42
C LEU A 55 2.78 -5.62 2.61
N ASP A 56 3.99 -6.12 2.83
CA ASP A 56 4.96 -5.49 3.70
C ASP A 56 5.55 -4.21 3.03
N ARG A 57 6.43 -3.53 3.74
CA ARG A 57 7.07 -2.32 3.20
C ARG A 57 7.86 -2.60 1.91
N ASN A 58 8.53 -3.74 1.83
CA ASN A 58 9.29 -4.11 0.64
C ASN A 58 8.37 -4.40 -0.56
N GLY A 59 7.26 -5.08 -0.32
CA GLY A 59 6.22 -5.31 -1.32
C GLY A 59 5.66 -3.99 -1.86
N TRP A 60 5.27 -3.07 -0.99
CA TRP A 60 4.78 -1.75 -1.39
C TRP A 60 5.84 -0.92 -2.10
N THR A 61 7.12 -1.04 -1.72
CA THR A 61 8.22 -0.39 -2.44
C THR A 61 8.28 -0.87 -3.89
N ARG A 62 8.23 -2.19 -4.12
CA ARG A 62 8.23 -2.75 -5.48
C ARG A 62 7.01 -2.30 -6.30
N GLU A 63 5.83 -2.24 -5.67
CA GLU A 63 4.61 -1.77 -6.34
C GLU A 63 4.70 -0.29 -6.73
N ILE A 64 5.13 0.59 -5.83
CA ILE A 64 5.30 2.01 -6.13
C ILE A 64 6.37 2.21 -7.22
N ASP A 65 7.50 1.52 -7.16
CA ASP A 65 8.53 1.59 -8.20
C ASP A 65 8.03 1.12 -9.56
N LYS A 66 7.21 0.07 -9.58
CA LYS A 66 6.54 -0.40 -10.79
C LYS A 66 5.59 0.66 -11.35
N MET A 67 4.76 1.28 -10.52
CA MET A 67 3.83 2.33 -10.95
C MET A 67 4.58 3.55 -11.49
N ILE A 68 5.67 3.97 -10.85
CA ILE A 68 6.52 5.07 -11.33
C ILE A 68 7.08 4.73 -12.72
N ARG A 69 7.59 3.53 -12.93
CA ARG A 69 8.06 3.09 -14.26
C ARG A 69 6.96 3.08 -15.32
N TRP A 70 5.71 2.93 -14.91
CA TRP A 70 4.54 2.99 -15.79
C TRP A 70 3.95 4.39 -15.92
N GLY A 71 4.62 5.42 -15.39
CA GLY A 71 4.25 6.81 -15.56
C GLY A 71 3.44 7.43 -14.42
N ALA A 72 3.33 6.76 -13.26
CA ALA A 72 2.68 7.40 -12.11
C ALA A 72 3.48 8.61 -11.61
N GLY A 73 2.80 9.74 -11.48
CA GLY A 73 3.38 11.03 -11.09
C GLY A 73 3.69 11.14 -9.58
N VAL A 74 4.50 10.23 -9.05
CA VAL A 74 4.91 10.26 -7.64
C VAL A 74 6.14 11.15 -7.49
N ALA A 75 5.99 12.27 -6.78
CA ALA A 75 7.13 13.14 -6.48
C ALA A 75 8.17 12.39 -5.60
N PRO A 76 9.48 12.58 -5.82
CA PRO A 76 10.51 11.90 -5.03
C PRO A 76 10.34 12.05 -3.52
N ALA A 77 9.96 13.24 -3.05
CA ALA A 77 9.70 13.52 -1.63
C ALA A 77 8.49 12.76 -1.05
N ASP A 78 7.56 12.33 -1.90
CA ASP A 78 6.34 11.64 -1.50
C ASP A 78 6.46 10.12 -1.50
N LYS A 79 7.46 9.59 -2.19
CA LYS A 79 7.61 8.14 -2.40
C LYS A 79 7.65 7.37 -1.09
N ASP A 80 8.55 7.71 -0.19
CA ASP A 80 8.67 7.03 1.11
C ASP A 80 7.46 7.24 2.01
N LEU A 81 6.84 8.41 1.94
CA LEU A 81 5.61 8.71 2.69
C LEU A 81 4.46 7.81 2.23
N LEU A 82 4.28 7.65 0.91
CA LEU A 82 3.28 6.75 0.32
C LEU A 82 3.54 5.29 0.68
N ILE A 83 4.79 4.82 0.55
CA ILE A 83 5.17 3.45 0.91
C ILE A 83 4.85 3.18 2.37
N ASN A 84 5.22 4.07 3.28
CA ASN A 84 4.95 3.93 4.71
C ASN A 84 3.45 3.95 5.04
N TYR A 85 2.69 4.82 4.37
CA TYR A 85 1.24 4.86 4.51
C TYR A 85 0.59 3.55 4.05
N LEU A 86 0.94 3.05 2.87
CA LEU A 86 0.41 1.81 2.31
C LEU A 86 0.78 0.59 3.18
N ALA A 87 2.03 0.50 3.63
CA ALA A 87 2.49 -0.59 4.48
C ALA A 87 1.81 -0.64 5.86
N ARG A 88 1.35 0.51 6.38
CA ARG A 88 0.54 0.57 7.61
C ARG A 88 -0.94 0.30 7.35
N THR A 89 -1.48 0.86 6.28
CA THR A 89 -2.91 0.83 5.97
C THR A 89 -3.34 -0.51 5.39
N PHE A 90 -2.51 -1.10 4.54
CA PHE A 90 -2.74 -2.35 3.83
C PHE A 90 -1.62 -3.36 4.11
N SER A 91 -1.28 -3.54 5.40
CA SER A 91 -0.23 -4.43 5.84
C SER A 91 -0.66 -5.90 5.80
N VAL A 92 0.33 -6.80 5.75
CA VAL A 92 0.13 -8.27 5.82
C VAL A 92 -0.57 -8.72 7.12
N THR A 93 -0.55 -7.89 8.17
CA THR A 93 -1.22 -8.19 9.45
C THR A 93 -2.68 -7.75 9.50
N ARG A 94 -3.15 -6.98 8.51
CA ARG A 94 -4.55 -6.57 8.44
C ARG A 94 -5.39 -7.64 7.76
N PRO A 95 -6.57 -7.95 8.29
CA PRO A 95 -7.47 -8.86 7.62
C PRO A 95 -7.84 -8.32 6.23
N LEU A 96 -7.97 -9.21 5.26
CA LEU A 96 -8.56 -8.88 3.98
C LEU A 96 -10.03 -8.51 4.19
N PRO A 97 -10.60 -7.63 3.36
CA PRO A 97 -12.03 -7.39 3.38
C PRO A 97 -12.77 -8.74 3.25
N ASN A 98 -13.82 -8.94 4.05
CA ASN A 98 -14.64 -10.17 4.03
C ASN A 98 -15.43 -10.32 2.71
N SER A 99 -14.73 -10.37 1.61
CA SER A 99 -15.31 -10.49 0.26
C SER A 99 -14.97 -11.81 -0.41
N PHE A 100 -14.46 -12.77 0.37
CA PHE A 100 -14.23 -14.12 -0.16
C PHE A 100 -15.57 -14.73 -0.55
N LYS A 101 -15.84 -14.82 -1.84
CA LYS A 101 -16.77 -15.81 -2.33
C LYS A 101 -16.22 -17.18 -1.94
N ALA A 102 -17.10 -18.11 -1.63
CA ALA A 102 -16.68 -19.46 -1.30
C ALA A 102 -15.69 -19.96 -2.37
N VAL A 103 -14.46 -20.21 -1.95
CA VAL A 103 -13.44 -20.78 -2.83
C VAL A 103 -13.89 -22.20 -3.17
N PRO A 104 -13.97 -22.57 -4.46
CA PRO A 104 -14.40 -23.91 -4.85
C PRO A 104 -13.58 -24.99 -4.14
N ALA A 105 -14.24 -25.97 -3.57
CA ALA A 105 -13.56 -27.11 -2.97
C ALA A 105 -12.88 -27.95 -4.06
N GLY A 106 -11.74 -28.55 -3.74
CA GLY A 106 -11.01 -29.40 -4.67
C GLY A 106 -9.53 -29.49 -4.35
N LYS A 107 -8.85 -30.41 -5.04
CA LYS A 107 -7.40 -30.54 -4.92
C LYS A 107 -6.72 -29.24 -5.35
N GLY A 108 -5.87 -28.66 -4.49
CA GLY A 108 -5.20 -27.37 -4.72
C GLY A 108 -5.93 -26.18 -4.11
N SER A 109 -7.15 -26.32 -3.59
CA SER A 109 -7.87 -25.22 -2.93
C SER A 109 -7.14 -24.69 -1.70
N ASP A 110 -6.51 -25.57 -0.93
CA ASP A 110 -5.69 -25.23 0.23
C ASP A 110 -4.43 -24.45 -0.17
N VAL A 111 -3.79 -24.82 -1.29
CA VAL A 111 -2.64 -24.11 -1.84
C VAL A 111 -3.07 -22.70 -2.28
N PHE A 112 -4.20 -22.59 -2.98
CA PHE A 112 -4.75 -21.30 -3.39
C PHE A 112 -5.06 -20.42 -2.19
N GLN A 113 -5.76 -20.93 -1.19
CA GLN A 113 -6.12 -20.17 0.00
C GLN A 113 -4.88 -19.73 0.80
N THR A 114 -3.94 -20.64 1.01
CA THR A 114 -2.77 -20.40 1.87
C THR A 114 -1.77 -19.45 1.23
N TYR A 115 -1.51 -19.60 -0.05
CA TYR A 115 -0.38 -18.90 -0.70
C TYR A 115 -0.79 -17.78 -1.64
N CYS A 116 -1.95 -17.86 -2.27
CA CYS A 116 -2.41 -16.78 -3.15
C CYS A 116 -3.18 -15.71 -2.38
N LEU A 117 -4.07 -16.11 -1.47
CA LEU A 117 -4.89 -15.17 -0.70
C LEU A 117 -4.16 -14.56 0.50
N ALA A 118 -2.88 -14.86 0.70
CA ALA A 118 -2.05 -14.21 1.72
C ALA A 118 -1.79 -12.72 1.42
N CYS A 119 -1.77 -12.32 0.16
CA CYS A 119 -1.38 -10.98 -0.27
C CYS A 119 -2.51 -10.14 -0.86
N HIS A 120 -3.55 -10.75 -1.41
CA HIS A 120 -4.70 -10.08 -2.02
C HIS A 120 -5.96 -10.93 -1.91
N ASP A 121 -7.12 -10.36 -2.17
CA ASP A 121 -8.38 -11.12 -2.17
C ASP A 121 -8.56 -11.97 -3.45
N ASP A 122 -9.57 -12.84 -3.44
CA ASP A 122 -9.85 -13.79 -4.51
C ASP A 122 -10.28 -13.11 -5.82
N ARG A 123 -10.82 -11.89 -5.79
CA ARG A 123 -11.36 -11.21 -6.97
C ARG A 123 -10.33 -10.95 -8.05
N LEU A 124 -9.07 -10.73 -7.67
CA LEU A 124 -7.98 -10.57 -8.65
C LEU A 124 -7.74 -11.85 -9.47
N VAL A 125 -8.07 -12.99 -8.91
CA VAL A 125 -7.95 -14.29 -9.56
C VAL A 125 -9.27 -14.70 -10.22
N THR A 126 -10.35 -14.69 -9.45
CA THR A 126 -11.66 -15.23 -9.87
C THR A 126 -12.34 -14.44 -10.97
N SER A 127 -11.90 -13.21 -11.23
CA SER A 127 -12.34 -12.40 -12.38
C SER A 127 -11.63 -12.76 -13.69
N ARG A 128 -10.56 -13.54 -13.65
CA ARG A 128 -9.79 -13.93 -14.84
C ARG A 128 -10.32 -15.22 -15.45
N ARG A 129 -10.09 -15.37 -16.75
CA ARG A 129 -10.33 -16.61 -17.48
C ARG A 129 -9.11 -16.87 -18.35
N LEU A 130 -8.29 -17.84 -17.96
CA LEU A 130 -7.04 -18.16 -18.65
C LEU A 130 -6.97 -19.66 -18.95
N ASP A 131 -6.32 -20.02 -20.04
CA ASP A 131 -5.92 -21.41 -20.27
C ASP A 131 -4.78 -21.83 -19.32
N LYS A 132 -4.43 -23.11 -19.31
CA LYS A 132 -3.38 -23.64 -18.44
C LYS A 132 -2.05 -22.89 -18.59
N ALA A 133 -1.66 -22.55 -19.83
CA ALA A 133 -0.44 -21.80 -20.10
C ALA A 133 -0.50 -20.36 -19.54
N GLY A 134 -1.67 -19.74 -19.61
CA GLY A 134 -1.93 -18.42 -19.02
C GLY A 134 -1.84 -18.45 -17.50
N TRP A 135 -2.45 -19.48 -16.86
CA TRP A 135 -2.35 -19.67 -15.42
C TRP A 135 -0.92 -19.98 -14.97
N THR A 136 -0.17 -20.78 -15.75
CA THR A 136 1.26 -21.04 -15.47
C THR A 136 2.04 -19.74 -15.43
N ARG A 137 1.92 -18.88 -16.46
CA ARG A 137 2.59 -17.57 -16.48
C ARG A 137 2.18 -16.69 -15.30
N GLN A 138 0.88 -16.65 -14.97
CA GLN A 138 0.38 -15.85 -13.87
C GLN A 138 0.96 -16.30 -12.52
N VAL A 139 1.04 -17.61 -12.27
CA VAL A 139 1.64 -18.16 -11.04
C VAL A 139 3.14 -17.85 -11.00
N ASP A 140 3.85 -17.99 -12.13
CA ASP A 140 5.28 -17.65 -12.21
C ASP A 140 5.53 -16.18 -11.93
N ASP A 141 4.70 -15.30 -12.43
CA ASP A 141 4.83 -13.86 -12.18
C ASP A 141 4.55 -13.52 -10.70
N MET A 142 3.58 -14.17 -10.06
CA MET A 142 3.35 -14.02 -8.63
C MET A 142 4.55 -14.51 -7.80
N ILE A 143 5.18 -15.63 -8.19
CA ILE A 143 6.39 -16.13 -7.53
C ILE A 143 7.54 -15.12 -7.66
N LYS A 144 7.76 -14.54 -8.84
CA LYS A 144 8.76 -13.46 -9.05
C LYS A 144 8.46 -12.22 -8.19
N LEU A 145 7.19 -11.96 -7.91
CA LEU A 145 6.76 -10.86 -7.05
C LEU A 145 6.84 -11.20 -5.55
N GLY A 146 7.23 -12.42 -5.20
CA GLY A 146 7.47 -12.85 -3.82
C GLY A 146 6.40 -13.76 -3.23
N ALA A 147 5.44 -14.26 -4.03
CA ALA A 147 4.52 -15.28 -3.55
C ALA A 147 5.27 -16.58 -3.29
N PHE A 148 5.11 -17.13 -2.10
CA PHE A 148 5.67 -18.44 -1.75
C PHE A 148 4.70 -19.53 -2.19
N VAL A 149 5.03 -20.22 -3.28
CA VAL A 149 4.32 -21.43 -3.71
C VAL A 149 5.33 -22.59 -3.69
N PRO A 150 5.11 -23.62 -2.86
CA PRO A 150 6.02 -24.77 -2.85
C PRO A 150 6.12 -25.38 -4.24
N SER A 151 7.34 -25.61 -4.74
CA SER A 151 7.57 -26.13 -6.10
C SER A 151 6.83 -27.45 -6.35
N ALA A 152 6.77 -28.32 -5.36
CA ALA A 152 6.06 -29.59 -5.43
C ALA A 152 4.52 -29.45 -5.53
N ARG A 153 3.97 -28.29 -5.21
CA ARG A 153 2.52 -28.00 -5.23
C ARG A 153 2.11 -27.03 -6.35
N LYS A 154 3.08 -26.54 -7.14
CA LYS A 154 2.83 -25.55 -8.19
C LYS A 154 1.89 -26.06 -9.27
N ASP A 155 2.15 -27.26 -9.78
CA ASP A 155 1.31 -27.84 -10.83
C ASP A 155 -0.12 -28.12 -10.35
N GLU A 156 -0.27 -28.57 -9.12
CA GLU A 156 -1.57 -28.75 -8.48
C GLU A 156 -2.36 -27.42 -8.38
N LEU A 157 -1.69 -26.35 -8.03
CA LEU A 157 -2.30 -25.01 -8.03
C LEU A 157 -2.74 -24.59 -9.43
N ILE A 158 -1.88 -24.79 -10.45
CA ILE A 158 -2.19 -24.45 -11.83
C ILE A 158 -3.39 -25.26 -12.34
N ASP A 159 -3.45 -26.53 -12.02
CA ASP A 159 -4.58 -27.40 -12.39
C ASP A 159 -5.87 -26.95 -11.70
N TYR A 160 -5.81 -26.61 -10.42
CA TYR A 160 -6.93 -26.05 -9.67
C TYR A 160 -7.45 -24.73 -10.30
N LEU A 161 -6.57 -23.80 -10.63
CA LEU A 161 -6.92 -22.54 -11.27
C LEU A 161 -7.53 -22.75 -12.66
N THR A 162 -6.96 -23.68 -13.42
CA THR A 162 -7.46 -24.02 -14.77
C THR A 162 -8.85 -24.66 -14.69
N THR A 163 -9.09 -25.54 -13.74
CA THR A 163 -10.38 -26.22 -13.56
C THR A 163 -11.48 -25.25 -13.17
N ASN A 164 -11.19 -24.30 -12.28
CA ASN A 164 -12.23 -23.44 -11.72
C ASN A 164 -12.41 -22.13 -12.50
N TRP A 165 -11.37 -21.63 -13.15
CA TRP A 165 -11.38 -20.36 -13.87
C TRP A 165 -10.69 -20.46 -15.24
N GLY A 166 -10.72 -21.61 -15.84
CA GLY A 166 -10.27 -21.84 -17.21
C GLY A 166 -11.18 -21.20 -18.28
N ARG A 167 -10.67 -21.10 -19.50
CA ARG A 167 -11.41 -20.77 -20.73
C ARG A 167 -11.24 -21.85 -21.78
#